data_fc8019c67a24da48e25629851373f774
#
_entry.id   fc8019c67a24da48e25629851373f774
#
_cell.length_a   1.000
_cell.length_b   1.000
_cell.length_c   1.000
_cell.angle_alpha   90.00
_cell.angle_beta   90.00
_cell.angle_gamma   90.00
#
_symmetry.space_group_name_H-M   'P 1'
#
loop_
_entity.id
_entity.type
_entity.pdbx_description
1 polymer ?
#
loop_
_entity_poly.entity_id
_entity_poly.type
_entity_poly.pdbx_seq_one_letter_code
_entity_poly.pdbx_strand_id
1 'polypeptide(L)'
;ELGMSGKEKLFRYRRSSRVNIYDLDGYQDYFYGHMLPSTGYLKQFDLIRYSEGFVLIYPDAKTGVISEYCPSDKLFATQRSSALWGEQMGVKNIGQLNEAIATGRIQDIILMQEAQMEARIGELADLIVNAGGKKFIMIAGPSSSGKTPAFIIT
;
A
#
# COMPACT_ATOMS: atom_id res chain seq x y z
N GLU A 1 27.21 -3.40 -0.56
CA GLU A 1 25.84 -3.66 -1.07
C GLU A 1 24.85 -3.44 0.07
N LEU A 2 23.94 -2.45 -0.08
CA LEU A 2 23.00 -2.05 0.98
C LEU A 2 21.75 -2.96 1.07
N GLY A 3 21.73 -4.11 0.36
CA GLY A 3 20.61 -5.06 0.38
C GLY A 3 19.29 -4.56 -0.24
N MET A 4 19.31 -3.44 -0.95
CA MET A 4 18.11 -2.79 -1.51
C MET A 4 17.69 -3.36 -2.88
N SER A 5 17.52 -4.67 -2.97
CA SER A 5 17.21 -5.37 -4.25
C SER A 5 15.94 -4.85 -4.96
N GLY A 6 14.95 -4.40 -4.21
CA GLY A 6 13.75 -3.79 -4.78
C GLY A 6 14.02 -2.47 -5.51
N LYS A 7 14.93 -1.64 -4.99
CA LYS A 7 15.34 -0.38 -5.62
C LYS A 7 16.23 -0.62 -6.83
N GLU A 8 17.12 -1.61 -6.78
CA GLU A 8 17.91 -2.04 -7.92
C GLU A 8 17.01 -2.43 -9.10
N LYS A 9 16.01 -3.27 -8.86
CA LYS A 9 15.02 -3.66 -9.87
C LYS A 9 14.21 -2.48 -10.38
N LEU A 10 13.84 -1.53 -9.51
CA LEU A 10 13.15 -0.30 -9.93
C LEU A 10 14.01 0.51 -10.90
N PHE A 11 15.29 0.70 -10.60
CA PHE A 11 16.19 1.50 -11.42
C PHE A 11 16.51 0.86 -12.77
N ARG A 12 16.50 -0.47 -12.87
CA ARG A 12 16.72 -1.18 -14.12
C ARG A 12 15.74 -0.78 -15.23
N TYR A 13 14.50 -0.44 -14.87
CA TYR A 13 13.43 -0.06 -15.80
C TYR A 13 13.17 1.44 -15.86
N ARG A 14 13.95 2.24 -15.14
CA ARG A 14 13.78 3.68 -15.11
C ARG A 14 14.44 4.33 -16.33
N ARG A 15 13.74 5.29 -16.94
CA ARG A 15 14.26 6.03 -18.09
C ARG A 15 15.31 7.10 -17.73
N SER A 16 15.33 7.57 -16.47
CA SER A 16 16.28 8.58 -16.01
C SER A 16 17.63 7.94 -15.69
N SER A 17 18.71 8.52 -16.21
CA SER A 17 20.09 8.10 -15.94
C SER A 17 20.67 8.64 -14.62
N ARG A 18 19.92 9.50 -13.91
CA ARG A 18 20.37 10.14 -12.67
C ARG A 18 19.35 9.92 -11.55
N VAL A 19 19.86 9.73 -10.34
CA VAL A 19 19.08 9.67 -9.11
C VAL A 19 19.77 10.52 -8.05
N ASN A 20 18.97 11.16 -7.19
CA ASN A 20 19.50 11.86 -6.04
C ASN A 20 19.65 10.87 -4.90
N ILE A 21 20.87 10.73 -4.41
CA ILE A 21 21.17 9.97 -3.21
C ILE A 21 21.34 10.97 -2.06
N TYR A 22 20.66 10.69 -0.97
CA TYR A 22 20.78 11.44 0.27
C TYR A 22 21.58 10.63 1.26
N ASP A 23 22.49 11.29 1.94
CA ASP A 23 23.33 10.72 2.99
C ASP A 23 22.95 11.33 4.32
N LEU A 24 22.64 10.48 5.29
CA LEU A 24 22.38 10.87 6.67
C LEU A 24 23.34 10.11 7.57
N ASP A 25 24.44 10.73 7.90
CA ASP A 25 25.46 10.18 8.79
C ASP A 25 25.90 8.74 8.40
N GLY A 26 26.16 8.56 7.10
CA GLY A 26 26.55 7.28 6.52
C GLY A 26 25.39 6.38 6.09
N TYR A 27 24.15 6.70 6.46
CA TYR A 27 22.99 6.03 5.91
C TYR A 27 22.58 6.65 4.57
N GLN A 28 22.73 5.91 3.50
CA GLN A 28 22.46 6.37 2.14
C GLN A 28 21.18 5.79 1.60
N ASP A 29 20.30 6.65 1.10
CA ASP A 29 19.09 6.22 0.43
C ASP A 29 18.65 7.20 -0.67
N TYR A 30 17.76 6.74 -1.51
CA TYR A 30 17.14 7.47 -2.61
C TYR A 30 15.75 7.95 -2.22
N PHE A 31 15.50 9.23 -2.42
CA PHE A 31 14.18 9.82 -2.20
C PHE A 31 13.77 10.70 -3.39
N TYR A 32 12.45 10.79 -3.61
CA TYR A 32 11.88 11.73 -4.55
C TYR A 32 11.82 13.14 -3.94
N GLY A 33 12.09 14.16 -4.76
CA GLY A 33 11.98 15.54 -4.37
C GLY A 33 13.15 16.02 -3.51
N HIS A 34 12.90 17.07 -2.77
CA HIS A 34 13.90 17.72 -1.92
C HIS A 34 13.76 17.25 -0.47
N MET A 35 14.88 16.90 0.12
CA MET A 35 14.98 16.63 1.56
C MET A 35 15.45 17.89 2.28
N LEU A 36 15.10 18.01 3.56
CA LEU A 36 15.62 19.06 4.42
C LEU A 36 17.13 18.89 4.61
N PRO A 37 17.90 19.98 4.71
CA PRO A 37 19.36 19.91 4.84
C PRO A 37 19.82 19.34 6.19
N SER A 38 18.94 19.24 7.18
CA SER A 38 19.25 18.68 8.50
C SER A 38 17.98 18.14 9.17
N THR A 39 18.10 17.05 9.91
CA THR A 39 17.06 16.52 10.79
C THR A 39 16.62 17.48 11.90
N GLY A 40 17.47 18.48 12.24
CA GLY A 40 17.16 19.53 13.20
C GLY A 40 15.94 20.40 12.83
N TYR A 41 15.49 20.37 11.58
CA TYR A 41 14.24 21.02 11.16
C TYR A 41 12.99 20.23 11.56
N LEU A 42 13.12 18.92 11.85
CA LEU A 42 12.01 18.03 12.23
C LEU A 42 11.83 18.09 13.77
N LYS A 43 11.15 19.11 14.25
CA LYS A 43 11.01 19.38 15.70
C LYS A 43 9.79 18.72 16.32
N GLN A 44 8.80 18.39 15.52
CA GLN A 44 7.51 17.86 16.00
C GLN A 44 7.16 16.60 15.22
N PHE A 45 7.13 15.52 15.90
CA PHE A 45 6.60 14.22 15.44
C PHE A 45 6.36 13.34 16.66
N ASP A 46 5.54 12.34 16.51
CA ASP A 46 5.38 11.29 17.50
C ASP A 46 5.56 9.91 16.83
N LEU A 47 6.02 8.93 17.59
CA LEU A 47 6.24 7.57 17.12
C LEU A 47 5.63 6.60 18.14
N ILE A 48 4.55 5.97 17.75
CA ILE A 48 3.84 5.01 18.60
C ILE A 48 3.97 3.58 18.06
N ARG A 49 4.02 2.62 18.96
CA ARG A 49 3.97 1.21 18.59
C ARG A 49 2.55 0.84 18.19
N TYR A 50 2.40 0.19 17.03
CA TYR A 50 1.11 -0.30 16.57
C TYR A 50 1.28 -1.69 15.93
N SER A 51 0.61 -2.69 16.50
CA SER A 51 0.78 -4.09 16.09
C SER A 51 2.25 -4.53 16.14
N GLU A 52 2.78 -5.05 15.04
CA GLU A 52 4.18 -5.46 14.88
C GLU A 52 5.11 -4.36 14.32
N GLY A 53 4.60 -3.15 14.17
CA GLY A 53 5.31 -2.02 13.61
C GLY A 53 5.17 -0.74 14.42
N PHE A 54 5.35 0.37 13.72
CA PHE A 54 5.26 1.70 14.28
C PHE A 54 4.43 2.60 13.39
N VAL A 55 3.72 3.56 14.00
CA VAL A 55 3.06 4.66 13.32
C VAL A 55 3.82 5.93 13.61
N LEU A 56 4.30 6.59 12.56
CA LEU A 56 4.88 7.92 12.61
C LEU A 56 3.75 8.94 12.44
N ILE A 57 3.58 9.82 13.44
CA ILE A 57 2.60 10.90 13.43
C ILE A 57 3.36 12.21 13.22
N TYR A 58 2.92 12.97 12.25
CA TYR A 58 3.48 14.30 11.97
C TYR A 58 2.40 15.37 12.13
N PRO A 59 2.80 16.62 12.36
CA PRO A 59 1.86 17.72 12.62
C PRO A 59 0.93 17.94 11.42
N ASP A 60 -0.30 18.33 11.72
CA ASP A 60 -1.23 18.82 10.72
C ASP A 60 -0.62 20.03 9.97
N ALA A 61 -0.67 20.03 8.65
CA ALA A 61 -0.02 21.04 7.82
C ALA A 61 -0.54 22.47 8.03
N LYS A 62 -1.76 22.62 8.55
CA LYS A 62 -2.39 23.94 8.78
C LYS A 62 -2.20 24.45 10.19
N THR A 63 -2.32 23.55 11.16
CA THR A 63 -2.30 23.91 12.60
C THR A 63 -0.93 23.74 13.25
N GLY A 64 -0.04 22.93 12.63
CA GLY A 64 1.24 22.58 13.23
C GLY A 64 1.14 21.70 14.48
N VAL A 65 -0.04 21.18 14.81
CA VAL A 65 -0.30 20.38 16.01
C VAL A 65 -0.31 18.89 15.67
N ILE A 66 0.31 18.09 16.54
CA ILE A 66 0.20 16.63 16.47
C ILE A 66 -1.17 16.22 17.00
N SER A 67 -1.95 15.56 16.16
CA SER A 67 -3.26 15.03 16.55
C SER A 67 -3.11 13.68 17.24
N GLU A 68 -4.04 13.37 18.13
CA GLU A 68 -4.16 12.03 18.70
C GLU A 68 -4.40 11.00 17.57
N TYR A 69 -3.66 9.92 17.62
CA TYR A 69 -3.82 8.83 16.63
C TYR A 69 -4.99 7.93 16.99
N CYS A 70 -5.96 7.88 16.11
CA CYS A 70 -7.07 6.93 16.19
C CYS A 70 -6.80 5.73 15.26
N PRO A 71 -6.46 4.56 15.80
CA PRO A 71 -6.18 3.39 14.99
C PRO A 71 -7.42 2.92 14.21
N SER A 72 -7.20 2.48 12.99
CA SER A 72 -8.23 1.84 12.16
C SER A 72 -7.82 0.39 11.87
N ASP A 73 -8.19 -0.52 12.75
CA ASP A 73 -7.81 -1.95 12.66
C ASP A 73 -8.30 -2.59 11.36
N LYS A 74 -9.47 -2.20 10.88
CA LYS A 74 -10.00 -2.70 9.59
C LYS A 74 -9.14 -2.27 8.40
N LEU A 75 -8.72 -1.01 8.38
CA LEU A 75 -7.84 -0.50 7.32
C LEU A 75 -6.48 -1.20 7.38
N PHE A 76 -5.91 -1.32 8.57
CA PHE A 76 -4.65 -2.01 8.78
C PHE A 76 -4.71 -3.48 8.32
N ALA A 77 -5.75 -4.22 8.73
CA ALA A 77 -5.96 -5.60 8.32
C ALA A 77 -6.08 -5.74 6.79
N THR A 78 -6.79 -4.81 6.14
CA THR A 78 -6.92 -4.79 4.68
C THR A 78 -5.59 -4.54 3.99
N GLN A 79 -4.83 -3.56 4.45
CA GLN A 79 -3.49 -3.25 3.90
C GLN A 79 -2.53 -4.43 4.08
N ARG A 80 -2.54 -5.06 5.26
CA ARG A 80 -1.74 -6.25 5.55
C ARG A 80 -2.12 -7.43 4.64
N SER A 81 -3.41 -7.69 4.47
CA SER A 81 -3.89 -8.74 3.56
C SER A 81 -3.41 -8.48 2.12
N SER A 82 -3.47 -7.24 1.66
CA SER A 82 -2.99 -6.86 0.33
C SER A 82 -1.47 -7.02 0.19
N ALA A 83 -0.70 -6.69 1.23
CA ALA A 83 0.74 -6.87 1.22
C ALA A 83 1.14 -8.35 1.15
N LEU A 84 0.51 -9.19 1.97
CA LEU A 84 0.72 -10.65 1.97
C LEU A 84 0.36 -11.27 0.61
N TRP A 85 -0.73 -10.81 0.00
CA TRP A 85 -1.09 -11.23 -1.34
C TRP A 85 -0.02 -10.84 -2.37
N GLY A 86 0.48 -9.62 -2.33
CA GLY A 86 1.58 -9.19 -3.19
C GLY A 86 2.84 -10.05 -3.01
N GLU A 87 3.13 -10.48 -1.77
CA GLU A 87 4.22 -11.41 -1.49
C GLU A 87 4.01 -12.78 -2.14
N GLN A 88 2.82 -13.36 -2.00
CA GLN A 88 2.46 -14.65 -2.59
C GLN A 88 2.56 -14.63 -4.12
N MET A 89 2.21 -13.49 -4.73
CA MET A 89 2.33 -13.26 -6.18
C MET A 89 3.77 -12.98 -6.64
N GLY A 90 4.72 -12.83 -5.71
CA GLY A 90 6.09 -12.44 -6.02
C GLY A 90 6.22 -10.99 -6.49
N VAL A 91 5.28 -10.12 -6.08
CA VAL A 91 5.23 -8.69 -6.43
C VAL A 91 5.11 -7.84 -5.16
N LYS A 92 6.19 -7.73 -4.40
CA LYS A 92 6.26 -6.94 -3.16
C LYS A 92 6.45 -5.43 -3.41
N ASN A 93 6.95 -5.06 -4.56
CA ASN A 93 7.30 -3.68 -4.90
C ASN A 93 7.23 -3.44 -6.41
N ILE A 94 7.29 -2.16 -6.78
CA ILE A 94 7.21 -1.72 -8.19
C ILE A 94 8.33 -2.29 -9.05
N GLY A 95 9.52 -2.50 -8.51
CA GLY A 95 10.63 -3.10 -9.25
C GLY A 95 10.32 -4.54 -9.68
N GLN A 96 9.70 -5.33 -8.81
CA GLN A 96 9.25 -6.69 -9.13
C GLN A 96 8.05 -6.68 -10.10
N LEU A 97 7.15 -5.70 -9.98
CA LEU A 97 6.06 -5.52 -10.96
C LEU A 97 6.61 -5.22 -12.34
N ASN A 98 7.57 -4.30 -12.46
CA ASN A 98 8.23 -3.99 -13.72
C ASN A 98 8.93 -5.21 -14.32
N GLU A 99 9.56 -6.03 -13.50
CA GLU A 99 10.18 -7.28 -13.93
C GLU A 99 9.13 -8.28 -14.43
N ALA A 100 8.00 -8.41 -13.74
CA ALA A 100 6.89 -9.27 -14.19
C ALA A 100 6.31 -8.81 -15.53
N ILE A 101 6.20 -7.50 -15.75
CA ILE A 101 5.78 -6.91 -17.04
C ILE A 101 6.80 -7.26 -18.14
N ALA A 102 8.08 -7.00 -17.86
CA ALA A 102 9.15 -7.23 -18.85
C ALA A 102 9.36 -8.70 -19.22
N THR A 103 9.03 -9.62 -18.32
CA THR A 103 9.11 -11.07 -18.52
C THR A 103 7.81 -11.71 -19.01
N GLY A 104 6.76 -10.92 -19.25
CA GLY A 104 5.46 -11.39 -19.77
C GLY A 104 4.54 -12.04 -18.72
N ARG A 105 4.92 -12.07 -17.43
CA ARG A 105 4.12 -12.66 -16.34
C ARG A 105 2.93 -11.80 -15.90
N ILE A 106 2.81 -10.59 -16.43
CA ILE A 106 1.76 -9.66 -16.00
C ILE A 106 0.35 -10.20 -16.22
N GLN A 107 0.12 -10.97 -17.29
CA GLN A 107 -1.19 -11.54 -17.59
C GLN A 107 -1.64 -12.54 -16.52
N ASP A 108 -0.75 -13.40 -16.05
CA ASP A 108 -1.05 -14.35 -14.98
C ASP A 108 -1.39 -13.63 -13.68
N ILE A 109 -0.66 -12.55 -13.37
CA ILE A 109 -0.89 -11.72 -12.19
C ILE A 109 -2.27 -11.07 -12.24
N ILE A 110 -2.68 -10.53 -13.40
CA ILE A 110 -4.00 -9.93 -13.61
C ILE A 110 -5.08 -10.97 -13.39
N LEU A 111 -4.99 -12.13 -14.05
CA LEU A 111 -5.99 -13.20 -13.94
C LEU A 111 -6.14 -13.70 -12.50
N MET A 112 -5.02 -13.88 -11.79
CA MET A 112 -5.07 -14.29 -10.38
C MET A 112 -5.67 -13.21 -9.48
N GLN A 113 -5.42 -11.93 -9.76
CA GLN A 113 -6.00 -10.81 -9.02
C GLN A 113 -7.51 -10.70 -9.25
N GLU A 114 -7.96 -10.92 -10.48
CA GLU A 114 -9.38 -10.95 -10.84
C GLU A 114 -10.09 -12.13 -10.16
N ALA A 115 -9.53 -13.33 -10.22
CA ALA A 115 -10.07 -14.51 -9.55
C ALA A 115 -10.16 -14.31 -8.02
N GLN A 116 -9.17 -13.69 -7.40
CA GLN A 116 -9.23 -13.36 -5.98
C GLN A 116 -10.35 -12.36 -5.66
N MET A 117 -10.52 -11.35 -6.51
CA MET A 117 -11.61 -10.38 -6.33
C MET A 117 -12.97 -11.05 -6.40
N GLU A 118 -13.20 -11.93 -7.37
CA GLU A 118 -14.44 -12.71 -7.50
C GLU A 118 -14.69 -13.60 -6.28
N ALA A 119 -13.66 -14.28 -5.79
CA ALA A 119 -13.77 -15.11 -4.57
C ALA A 119 -14.19 -14.27 -3.36
N ARG A 120 -13.60 -13.10 -3.16
CA ARG A 120 -13.96 -12.18 -2.06
C ARG A 120 -15.39 -11.63 -2.18
N ILE A 121 -15.85 -11.37 -3.41
CA ILE A 121 -17.25 -10.97 -3.63
C ILE A 121 -18.19 -12.13 -3.29
N GLY A 122 -17.85 -13.37 -3.65
CA GLY A 122 -18.58 -14.56 -3.25
C GLY A 122 -18.67 -14.72 -1.72
N GLU A 123 -17.55 -14.59 -1.01
CA GLU A 123 -17.53 -14.60 0.46
C GLU A 123 -18.43 -13.53 1.07
N LEU A 124 -18.43 -12.32 0.49
CA LEU A 124 -19.30 -11.23 0.94
C LEU A 124 -20.79 -11.56 0.69
N ALA A 125 -21.12 -12.14 -0.46
CA ALA A 125 -22.48 -12.58 -0.77
C ALA A 125 -22.96 -13.64 0.22
N ASP A 126 -22.13 -14.63 0.55
CA ASP A 126 -22.42 -15.64 1.56
C ASP A 126 -22.65 -15.03 2.94
N LEU A 127 -21.84 -14.06 3.34
CA LEU A 127 -22.05 -13.34 4.61
C LEU A 127 -23.38 -12.60 4.64
N ILE A 128 -23.81 -11.99 3.53
CA ILE A 128 -25.09 -11.30 3.42
C ILE A 128 -26.24 -12.29 3.52
N VAL A 129 -26.17 -13.40 2.81
CA VAL A 129 -27.21 -14.45 2.84
C VAL A 129 -27.34 -15.05 4.24
N ASN A 130 -26.20 -15.39 4.87
CA ASN A 130 -26.16 -15.97 6.21
C ASN A 130 -26.65 -15.02 7.31
N ALA A 131 -26.50 -13.69 7.10
CA ALA A 131 -27.01 -12.69 8.03
C ALA A 131 -28.54 -12.62 8.07
N GLY A 132 -29.26 -13.16 7.07
CA GLY A 132 -30.70 -13.29 7.00
C GLY A 132 -31.50 -11.99 7.20
N GLY A 133 -32.74 -11.94 6.70
CA GLY A 133 -33.68 -10.86 7.01
C GLY A 133 -33.33 -9.44 6.63
N LYS A 134 -32.23 -9.22 5.90
CA LYS A 134 -31.80 -7.88 5.44
C LYS A 134 -32.62 -7.50 4.19
N LYS A 135 -33.45 -6.46 4.30
CA LYS A 135 -34.22 -5.92 3.17
C LYS A 135 -33.43 -4.94 2.29
N PHE A 136 -32.40 -4.35 2.85
CA PHE A 136 -31.54 -3.37 2.16
C PHE A 136 -30.08 -3.62 2.49
N ILE A 137 -29.25 -3.60 1.46
CA ILE A 137 -27.81 -3.70 1.55
C ILE A 137 -27.24 -2.45 0.88
N MET A 138 -26.45 -1.66 1.63
CA MET A 138 -25.81 -0.46 1.11
C MET A 138 -24.31 -0.67 1.02
N ILE A 139 -23.75 -0.50 -0.19
CA ILE A 139 -22.31 -0.55 -0.42
C ILE A 139 -21.80 0.87 -0.60
N ALA A 140 -21.01 1.37 0.35
CA ALA A 140 -20.43 2.69 0.33
C ALA A 140 -18.90 2.63 0.15
N GLY A 141 -18.35 3.63 -0.53
CA GLY A 141 -16.92 3.76 -0.73
C GLY A 141 -16.60 4.94 -1.64
N PRO A 142 -15.35 5.39 -1.70
CA PRO A 142 -14.93 6.49 -2.56
C PRO A 142 -15.09 6.15 -4.04
N SER A 143 -14.96 7.16 -4.91
CA SER A 143 -14.95 6.94 -6.36
C SER A 143 -13.78 6.00 -6.73
N SER A 144 -13.99 5.19 -7.76
CA SER A 144 -12.99 4.20 -8.24
C SER A 144 -12.54 3.14 -7.21
N SER A 145 -13.37 2.86 -6.21
CA SER A 145 -13.08 1.84 -5.18
C SER A 145 -13.58 0.42 -5.54
N GLY A 146 -13.93 0.15 -6.79
CA GLY A 146 -14.38 -1.17 -7.24
C GLY A 146 -15.83 -1.54 -6.84
N LYS A 147 -16.67 -0.57 -6.46
CA LYS A 147 -18.08 -0.86 -6.09
C LYS A 147 -18.91 -1.43 -7.26
N THR A 148 -18.72 -0.92 -8.47
CA THR A 148 -19.51 -1.30 -9.64
C THR A 148 -19.44 -2.79 -9.98
N PRO A 149 -18.26 -3.43 -10.02
CA PRO A 149 -18.18 -4.88 -10.22
C PRO A 149 -18.93 -5.69 -9.16
N ALA A 150 -18.92 -5.25 -7.89
CA ALA A 150 -19.61 -5.94 -6.81
C ALA A 150 -21.14 -5.94 -6.99
N PHE A 151 -21.72 -4.96 -7.66
CA PHE A 151 -23.16 -4.92 -7.95
C PHE A 151 -23.60 -5.85 -9.10
N ILE A 152 -22.70 -6.17 -10.02
CA ILE A 152 -23.04 -6.93 -11.24
C ILE A 152 -23.11 -8.44 -10.94
N ILE A 153 -22.52 -8.90 -9.85
CA ILE A 153 -22.41 -10.33 -9.50
C ILE A 153 -23.51 -10.78 -8.52
N THR A 154 -24.21 -9.86 -7.87
CA THR A 154 -25.35 -10.16 -6.96
C THR A 154 -26.67 -10.17 -7.69
#